data_c22c7302d8c1ffa60e19dc198f5cca8b
#
_entry.id   c22c7302d8c1ffa60e19dc198f5cca8b
#
_cell.length_a   1.000
_cell.length_b   1.000
_cell.length_c   1.000
_cell.angle_alpha   90.00
_cell.angle_beta   90.00
_cell.angle_gamma   90.00
#
_symmetry.space_group_name_H-M   'P 1'
#
loop_
_entity.id
_entity.type
_entity.pdbx_description
1 polymer ?
#
loop_
_entity_poly.entity_id
_entity_poly.type
_entity_poly.pdbx_seq_one_letter_code
_entity_poly.pdbx_strand_id
1 'polypeptide(L)'
;FKEDVRDALDGITSFPRDLEPPRIRTIEWKETIHYLTVSGDIGERALGRLAEEFRDELISLSHVSDVEIGGTRQEEVTIEVSEEALQRYQLSFAELATAIRASSINLSSGELRTATGNIQLRAENLADSQTDFENIIVRELPSGAQLRLGDLARVIDGFEDFEVSASADG
;
A
#
# COMPACT_ATOMS: atom_id res chain seq x y z
N PHE A 1 -2.63 27.40 -24.34
CA PHE A 1 -1.79 26.44 -25.10
C PHE A 1 -2.31 24.98 -25.01
N LYS A 2 -2.59 24.40 -23.81
CA LYS A 2 -3.13 23.05 -23.66
C LYS A 2 -4.55 22.92 -24.23
N GLU A 3 -5.37 23.94 -23.99
CA GLU A 3 -6.72 24.05 -24.55
C GLU A 3 -6.68 24.21 -26.07
N ASP A 4 -5.80 25.06 -26.58
CA ASP A 4 -5.64 25.28 -28.04
C ASP A 4 -5.24 23.97 -28.76
N VAL A 5 -4.38 23.15 -28.13
CA VAL A 5 -3.99 21.84 -28.66
C VAL A 5 -5.17 20.85 -28.60
N ARG A 6 -5.99 20.91 -27.54
CA ARG A 6 -7.20 20.07 -27.44
C ARG A 6 -8.20 20.43 -28.52
N ASP A 7 -8.48 21.73 -28.70
CA ASP A 7 -9.41 22.23 -29.70
C ASP A 7 -8.95 21.86 -31.14
N ALA A 8 -7.63 21.94 -31.37
CA ALA A 8 -7.06 21.52 -32.65
C ALA A 8 -7.19 20.00 -32.88
N LEU A 9 -7.05 19.19 -31.85
CA LEU A 9 -7.23 17.75 -31.93
C LEU A 9 -8.71 17.34 -32.10
N ASP A 10 -9.62 18.01 -31.41
CA ASP A 10 -11.06 17.79 -31.54
C ASP A 10 -11.59 18.19 -32.92
N GLY A 11 -10.90 19.13 -33.59
CA GLY A 11 -11.16 19.51 -35.00
C GLY A 11 -10.75 18.48 -36.03
N ILE A 12 -9.95 17.45 -35.67
CA ILE A 12 -9.50 16.40 -36.58
C ILE A 12 -10.56 15.31 -36.68
N THR A 13 -11.39 15.34 -37.74
CA THR A 13 -12.45 14.36 -37.98
C THR A 13 -11.98 13.08 -38.72
N SER A 14 -10.70 13.01 -39.07
CA SER A 14 -10.14 11.93 -39.89
C SER A 14 -9.48 10.80 -39.06
N PHE A 15 -9.63 10.77 -37.74
CA PHE A 15 -9.13 9.65 -36.95
C PHE A 15 -9.88 8.36 -37.26
N PRO A 16 -9.17 7.22 -37.44
CA PRO A 16 -9.81 5.93 -37.54
C PRO A 16 -10.66 5.63 -36.29
N ARG A 17 -11.85 5.06 -36.51
CA ARG A 17 -12.83 4.81 -35.41
C ARG A 17 -12.37 3.78 -34.39
N ASP A 18 -11.36 2.99 -34.74
CA ASP A 18 -10.82 1.90 -33.90
C ASP A 18 -9.60 2.33 -33.05
N LEU A 19 -9.21 3.60 -33.11
CA LEU A 19 -8.12 4.13 -32.29
C LEU A 19 -8.65 4.75 -30.98
N GLU A 20 -7.93 4.50 -29.86
CA GLU A 20 -8.17 5.25 -28.64
C GLU A 20 -7.97 6.75 -28.89
N PRO A 21 -8.81 7.62 -28.30
CA PRO A 21 -8.65 9.05 -28.45
C PRO A 21 -7.29 9.51 -27.93
N PRO A 22 -6.63 10.46 -28.63
CA PRO A 22 -5.32 10.94 -28.25
C PRO A 22 -5.36 11.59 -26.87
N ARG A 23 -4.38 11.28 -26.00
CA ARG A 23 -4.27 11.82 -24.66
C ARG A 23 -3.23 12.94 -24.64
N ILE A 24 -3.66 14.13 -24.26
CA ILE A 24 -2.75 15.28 -24.11
C ILE A 24 -2.24 15.27 -22.67
N ARG A 25 -0.91 15.16 -22.50
CA ARG A 25 -0.23 15.30 -21.20
C ARG A 25 0.67 16.51 -21.22
N THR A 26 0.64 17.27 -20.16
CA THR A 26 1.67 18.29 -19.92
C THR A 26 2.90 17.56 -19.38
N ILE A 27 4.04 17.75 -20.01
CA ILE A 27 5.32 17.26 -19.49
C ILE A 27 5.85 18.36 -18.60
N GLU A 28 5.87 18.09 -17.30
CA GLU A 28 6.51 18.96 -16.31
C GLU A 28 7.91 18.42 -16.07
N TRP A 29 8.91 19.24 -16.30
CA TRP A 29 10.29 18.93 -15.94
C TRP A 29 10.46 19.26 -14.46
N LYS A 30 10.66 18.22 -13.63
CA LYS A 30 11.02 18.36 -12.23
C LYS A 30 12.52 18.17 -12.13
N GLU A 31 13.21 19.09 -11.50
CA GLU A 31 14.63 18.97 -11.17
C GLU A 31 14.74 18.94 -9.65
N THR A 32 15.41 17.93 -9.13
CA THR A 32 15.68 17.82 -7.69
C THR A 32 16.81 18.78 -7.33
N ILE A 33 16.47 19.78 -6.53
CA ILE A 33 17.40 20.86 -6.17
C ILE A 33 18.16 20.51 -4.89
N HIS A 34 17.49 19.85 -3.94
CA HIS A 34 18.07 19.51 -2.64
C HIS A 34 17.66 18.12 -2.19
N TYR A 35 18.56 17.46 -1.48
CA TYR A 35 18.31 16.23 -0.73
C TYR A 35 18.44 16.54 0.76
N LEU A 36 17.43 16.16 1.53
CA LEU A 36 17.41 16.23 2.98
C LEU A 36 17.40 14.81 3.51
N THR A 37 18.30 14.51 4.43
CA THR A 37 18.35 13.19 5.07
C THR A 37 17.83 13.30 6.50
N VAL A 38 16.83 12.49 6.82
CA VAL A 38 16.31 12.34 8.18
C VAL A 38 16.86 11.04 8.75
N SER A 39 17.61 11.12 9.85
CA SER A 39 18.20 9.96 10.51
C SER A 39 18.09 10.07 12.03
N GLY A 40 18.02 8.96 12.73
CA GLY A 40 17.94 8.92 14.19
C GLY A 40 17.85 7.49 14.72
N ASP A 41 18.12 7.31 16.01
CA ASP A 41 17.97 6.04 16.71
C ASP A 41 16.50 5.86 17.17
N ILE A 42 15.60 5.92 16.21
CA ILE A 42 14.16 5.68 16.38
C ILE A 42 13.72 4.65 15.34
N GLY A 43 12.69 3.87 15.66
CA GLY A 43 12.24 2.84 14.73
C GLY A 43 11.84 3.41 13.35
N GLU A 44 11.99 2.59 12.31
CA GLU A 44 11.75 2.99 10.92
C GLU A 44 10.38 3.65 10.70
N ARG A 45 9.32 3.12 11.33
CA ARG A 45 7.97 3.72 11.28
C ARG A 45 7.93 5.13 11.89
N ALA A 46 8.67 5.37 12.96
CA ALA A 46 8.74 6.70 13.56
C ALA A 46 9.52 7.67 12.67
N LEU A 47 10.59 7.19 12.01
CA LEU A 47 11.32 7.97 11.01
C LEU A 47 10.46 8.31 9.81
N GLY A 48 9.65 7.36 9.31
CA GLY A 48 8.72 7.57 8.22
C GLY A 48 7.71 8.68 8.53
N ARG A 49 7.06 8.59 9.70
CA ARG A 49 6.12 9.65 10.14
C ARG A 49 6.79 11.02 10.27
N LEU A 50 7.98 11.05 10.84
CA LEU A 50 8.73 12.29 10.96
C LEU A 50 9.07 12.87 9.57
N ALA A 51 9.43 12.03 8.61
CA ALA A 51 9.68 12.46 7.23
C ALA A 51 8.42 13.01 6.55
N GLU A 52 7.26 12.43 6.82
CA GLU A 52 5.96 12.94 6.34
C GLU A 52 5.62 14.30 6.94
N GLU A 53 5.81 14.48 8.25
CA GLU A 53 5.63 15.78 8.92
C GLU A 53 6.55 16.84 8.30
N PHE A 54 7.82 16.52 8.11
CA PHE A 54 8.78 17.42 7.44
C PHE A 54 8.38 17.75 6.01
N ARG A 55 7.92 16.77 5.24
CA ARG A 55 7.42 16.99 3.89
C ARG A 55 6.28 18.00 3.90
N ASP A 56 5.30 17.83 4.79
CA ASP A 56 4.12 18.68 4.86
C ASP A 56 4.49 20.13 5.27
N GLU A 57 5.44 20.28 6.21
CA GLU A 57 5.99 21.60 6.56
C GLU A 57 6.70 22.24 5.36
N LEU A 58 7.56 21.49 4.68
CA LEU A 58 8.31 22.01 3.52
C LEU A 58 7.39 22.42 2.38
N ILE A 59 6.36 21.62 2.05
CA ILE A 59 5.38 21.95 1.01
C ILE A 59 4.60 23.23 1.36
N SER A 60 4.41 23.51 2.65
CA SER A 60 3.74 24.74 3.09
C SER A 60 4.52 26.03 2.77
N LEU A 61 5.81 25.91 2.47
CA LEU A 61 6.65 27.05 2.13
C LEU A 61 6.37 27.54 0.69
N SER A 62 6.22 28.85 0.52
CA SER A 62 5.81 29.46 -0.77
C SER A 62 6.76 29.21 -1.95
N HIS A 63 7.98 28.75 -1.69
CA HIS A 63 9.01 28.54 -2.71
C HIS A 63 9.30 27.06 -2.97
N VAL A 64 8.62 26.15 -2.28
CA VAL A 64 8.73 24.70 -2.47
C VAL A 64 7.56 24.24 -3.30
N SER A 65 7.84 23.66 -4.46
CA SER A 65 6.80 23.20 -5.38
C SER A 65 6.47 21.73 -5.23
N ASP A 66 7.42 20.93 -4.75
CA ASP A 66 7.26 19.49 -4.59
C ASP A 66 8.29 18.92 -3.61
N VAL A 67 7.91 17.91 -2.85
CA VAL A 67 8.80 17.18 -1.94
C VAL A 67 8.45 15.69 -2.03
N GLU A 68 9.44 14.89 -2.41
CA GLU A 68 9.30 13.43 -2.50
C GLU A 68 10.06 12.76 -1.35
N ILE A 69 9.43 11.80 -0.69
CA ILE A 69 10.07 10.98 0.34
C ILE A 69 10.63 9.74 -0.35
N GLY A 70 11.91 9.47 -0.15
CA GLY A 70 12.58 8.27 -0.63
C GLY A 70 13.31 7.54 0.48
N GLY A 71 13.68 6.28 0.22
CA GLY A 71 14.43 5.47 1.19
C GLY A 71 13.57 4.85 2.30
N THR A 72 12.25 4.95 2.20
CA THR A 72 11.30 4.27 3.10
C THR A 72 10.87 2.94 2.49
N ARG A 73 10.77 1.91 3.33
CA ARG A 73 10.12 0.65 2.94
C ARG A 73 8.62 0.78 3.08
N GLN A 74 7.87 0.07 2.23
CA GLN A 74 6.42 0.04 2.37
C GLN A 74 6.03 -0.82 3.56
N GLU A 75 5.07 -0.34 4.34
CA GLU A 75 4.48 -1.13 5.43
C GLU A 75 3.72 -2.33 4.85
N GLU A 76 3.92 -3.49 5.44
CA GLU A 76 3.30 -4.74 5.02
C GLU A 76 2.76 -5.50 6.22
N VAL A 77 1.56 -6.05 6.09
CA VAL A 77 1.02 -7.01 7.06
C VAL A 77 1.10 -8.41 6.46
N THR A 78 1.90 -9.26 7.10
CA THR A 78 2.02 -10.66 6.74
C THR A 78 1.09 -11.51 7.61
N ILE A 79 0.25 -12.32 6.97
CA ILE A 79 -0.67 -13.24 7.62
C ILE A 79 -0.19 -14.68 7.37
N GLU A 80 0.33 -15.30 8.41
CA GLU A 80 0.81 -16.69 8.37
C GLU A 80 -0.26 -17.64 8.91
N VAL A 81 -0.74 -18.53 8.09
CA VAL A 81 -1.71 -19.56 8.50
C VAL A 81 -1.14 -20.96 8.29
N SER A 82 -1.30 -21.83 9.28
CA SER A 82 -0.89 -23.22 9.14
C SER A 82 -1.98 -24.08 8.50
N GLU A 83 -1.56 -25.08 7.73
CA GLU A 83 -2.50 -26.05 7.15
C GLU A 83 -3.31 -26.80 8.23
N GLU A 84 -2.68 -27.09 9.38
CA GLU A 84 -3.35 -27.70 10.52
C GLU A 84 -4.49 -26.85 11.09
N ALA A 85 -4.31 -25.53 11.15
CA ALA A 85 -5.35 -24.60 11.58
C ALA A 85 -6.52 -24.61 10.59
N LEU A 86 -6.24 -24.56 9.29
CA LEU A 86 -7.27 -24.63 8.25
C LEU A 86 -8.05 -25.95 8.32
N GLN A 87 -7.35 -27.08 8.47
CA GLN A 87 -8.00 -28.39 8.59
C GLN A 87 -8.85 -28.51 9.85
N ARG A 88 -8.36 -28.03 10.99
CA ARG A 88 -9.08 -28.05 12.27
C ARG A 88 -10.44 -27.39 12.19
N TYR A 89 -10.51 -26.27 11.49
CA TYR A 89 -11.74 -25.48 11.35
C TYR A 89 -12.47 -25.74 10.03
N GLN A 90 -12.01 -26.73 9.24
CA GLN A 90 -12.57 -27.08 7.93
C GLN A 90 -12.72 -25.84 7.02
N LEU A 91 -11.67 -25.03 6.98
CA LEU A 91 -11.56 -23.84 6.14
C LEU A 91 -10.64 -24.13 4.98
N SER A 92 -11.03 -23.65 3.81
CA SER A 92 -10.12 -23.55 2.70
C SER A 92 -9.37 -22.21 2.75
N PHE A 93 -8.20 -22.18 2.14
CA PHE A 93 -7.44 -20.95 1.96
C PHE A 93 -8.23 -19.88 1.20
N ALA A 94 -9.02 -20.27 0.20
CA ALA A 94 -9.86 -19.37 -0.58
C ALA A 94 -10.95 -18.69 0.25
N GLU A 95 -11.56 -19.44 1.19
CA GLU A 95 -12.55 -18.87 2.13
C GLU A 95 -11.91 -17.87 3.07
N LEU A 96 -10.72 -18.18 3.61
CA LEU A 96 -9.96 -17.25 4.45
C LEU A 96 -9.61 -15.97 3.71
N ALA A 97 -9.05 -16.09 2.50
CA ALA A 97 -8.72 -14.95 1.66
C ALA A 97 -9.96 -14.10 1.32
N THR A 98 -11.10 -14.73 1.10
CA THR A 98 -12.36 -14.03 0.83
C THR A 98 -12.85 -13.26 2.05
N ALA A 99 -12.78 -13.87 3.25
CA ALA A 99 -13.17 -13.21 4.49
C ALA A 99 -12.29 -12.00 4.79
N ILE A 100 -10.97 -12.12 4.60
CA ILE A 100 -10.04 -11.00 4.76
C ILE A 100 -10.35 -9.88 3.78
N ARG A 101 -10.57 -10.17 2.50
CA ARG A 101 -10.93 -9.15 1.50
C ARG A 101 -12.27 -8.48 1.80
N ALA A 102 -13.26 -9.23 2.28
CA ALA A 102 -14.59 -8.71 2.58
C ALA A 102 -14.58 -7.75 3.78
N SER A 103 -13.72 -8.00 4.77
CA SER A 103 -13.57 -7.13 5.93
C SER A 103 -12.67 -5.92 5.66
N SER A 104 -11.80 -6.03 4.68
CA SER A 104 -10.82 -5.00 4.30
C SER A 104 -11.35 -4.07 3.22
N ILE A 105 -12.61 -3.65 3.31
CA ILE A 105 -13.28 -2.78 2.32
C ILE A 105 -12.51 -1.47 2.03
N ASN A 106 -11.62 -1.06 2.92
CA ASN A 106 -10.78 0.13 2.78
C ASN A 106 -9.33 -0.17 2.32
N LEU A 107 -8.98 -1.44 2.08
CA LEU A 107 -7.66 -1.80 1.55
C LEU A 107 -7.67 -1.66 0.03
N SER A 108 -7.37 -0.48 -0.46
CA SER A 108 -7.48 -0.12 -1.88
C SER A 108 -6.43 -0.78 -2.79
N SER A 109 -5.45 -1.51 -2.27
CA SER A 109 -4.38 -2.11 -3.08
C SER A 109 -3.67 -3.25 -2.34
N GLY A 110 -4.32 -4.40 -2.17
CA GLY A 110 -3.66 -5.58 -1.63
C GLY A 110 -3.33 -6.58 -2.72
N GLU A 111 -2.07 -6.96 -2.89
CA GLU A 111 -1.67 -8.11 -3.71
C GLU A 111 -1.61 -9.36 -2.83
N LEU A 112 -2.39 -10.38 -3.19
CA LEU A 112 -2.39 -11.66 -2.50
C LEU A 112 -1.34 -12.56 -3.16
N ARG A 113 -0.18 -12.73 -2.54
CA ARG A 113 0.84 -13.68 -3.01
C ARG A 113 0.71 -14.98 -2.23
N THR A 114 0.52 -16.08 -2.93
CA THR A 114 0.54 -17.43 -2.39
C THR A 114 1.75 -18.18 -2.95
N ALA A 115 2.80 -18.25 -2.14
CA ALA A 115 3.80 -19.29 -2.32
C ALA A 115 3.85 -20.06 -1.00
N THR A 116 3.44 -21.34 -1.04
CA THR A 116 3.56 -22.28 0.10
C THR A 116 2.87 -21.85 1.42
N GLY A 117 1.59 -21.44 1.36
CA GLY A 117 0.75 -21.32 2.57
C GLY A 117 0.82 -19.98 3.32
N ASN A 118 1.55 -19.00 2.85
CA ASN A 118 1.57 -17.65 3.43
C ASN A 118 0.77 -16.69 2.58
N ILE A 119 -0.08 -15.90 3.21
CA ILE A 119 -0.80 -14.79 2.58
C ILE A 119 -0.01 -13.53 2.89
N GLN A 120 0.53 -12.87 1.88
CA GLN A 120 1.04 -11.51 2.00
C GLN A 120 -0.04 -10.55 1.53
N LEU A 121 -0.52 -9.72 2.41
CA LEU A 121 -1.45 -8.64 2.12
C LEU A 121 -0.69 -7.33 2.26
N ARG A 122 -0.64 -6.55 1.19
CA ARG A 122 -0.05 -5.23 1.21
C ARG A 122 -1.16 -4.23 1.45
N ALA A 123 -1.06 -3.46 2.52
CA ALA A 123 -2.00 -2.40 2.80
C ALA A 123 -1.24 -1.12 3.12
N GLU A 124 -1.59 -0.05 2.44
CA GLU A 124 -1.02 1.28 2.64
C GLU A 124 -1.79 2.01 3.75
N ASN A 125 -1.07 2.66 4.68
CA ASN A 125 -1.61 3.44 5.81
C ASN A 125 -2.29 2.63 6.94
N LEU A 126 -1.51 1.85 7.66
CA LEU A 126 -2.02 0.96 8.71
C LEU A 126 -1.42 1.25 10.09
N ALA A 127 -1.76 2.38 10.68
CA ALA A 127 -1.28 2.74 12.02
C ALA A 127 -1.80 1.82 13.16
N ASP A 128 -2.90 1.07 12.94
CA ASP A 128 -3.54 0.21 13.96
C ASP A 128 -3.74 -1.23 13.49
N SER A 129 -2.95 -1.69 12.52
CA SER A 129 -3.31 -2.79 11.62
C SER A 129 -3.29 -4.18 12.22
N GLN A 130 -2.34 -4.54 13.08
CA GLN A 130 -2.23 -5.92 13.56
C GLN A 130 -3.48 -6.36 14.32
N THR A 131 -3.92 -5.56 15.29
CA THR A 131 -5.10 -5.86 16.12
C THR A 131 -6.39 -5.87 15.30
N ASP A 132 -6.51 -4.98 14.33
CA ASP A 132 -7.68 -4.92 13.46
C ASP A 132 -7.76 -6.15 12.58
N PHE A 133 -6.62 -6.60 12.01
CA PHE A 133 -6.56 -7.86 11.26
C PHE A 133 -6.86 -9.08 12.13
N GLU A 134 -6.28 -9.16 13.34
CA GLU A 134 -6.55 -10.26 14.26
C GLU A 134 -8.04 -10.37 14.62
N ASN A 135 -8.76 -9.26 14.67
CA ASN A 135 -10.18 -9.19 14.99
C ASN A 135 -11.12 -9.48 13.81
N ILE A 136 -10.61 -9.65 12.60
CA ILE A 136 -11.43 -9.99 11.43
C ILE A 136 -12.18 -11.29 11.69
N ILE A 137 -13.51 -11.26 11.56
CA ILE A 137 -14.36 -12.42 11.69
C ILE A 137 -14.28 -13.23 10.39
N VAL A 138 -13.70 -14.43 10.48
CA VAL A 138 -13.56 -15.34 9.33
C VAL A 138 -14.84 -16.16 9.13
N ARG A 139 -15.45 -16.62 10.24
CA ARG A 139 -16.67 -17.44 10.20
C ARG A 139 -17.43 -17.37 11.52
N GLU A 140 -18.75 -17.47 11.45
CA GLU A 140 -19.58 -17.76 12.61
C GLU A 140 -19.74 -19.28 12.75
N LEU A 141 -19.46 -19.80 13.96
CA LEU A 141 -19.59 -21.22 14.28
C LEU A 141 -21.06 -21.55 14.62
N PRO A 142 -21.49 -22.83 14.46
CA PRO A 142 -22.85 -23.23 14.81
C PRO A 142 -23.22 -22.98 16.28
N SER A 143 -22.24 -22.83 17.15
CA SER A 143 -22.41 -22.46 18.57
C SER A 143 -22.73 -20.97 18.79
N GLY A 144 -22.70 -20.15 17.74
CA GLY A 144 -22.80 -18.69 17.85
C GLY A 144 -21.48 -18.00 18.18
N ALA A 145 -20.39 -18.74 18.36
CA ALA A 145 -19.06 -18.18 18.56
C ALA A 145 -18.48 -17.69 17.22
N GLN A 146 -17.74 -16.60 17.27
CA GLN A 146 -17.05 -16.03 16.12
C GLN A 146 -15.62 -16.55 16.06
N LEU A 147 -15.25 -17.10 14.92
CA LEU A 147 -13.88 -17.48 14.63
C LEU A 147 -13.17 -16.28 14.01
N ARG A 148 -12.15 -15.78 14.69
CA ARG A 148 -11.40 -14.62 14.26
C ARG A 148 -10.11 -15.02 13.55
N LEU A 149 -9.55 -14.12 12.79
CA LEU A 149 -8.28 -14.34 12.08
C LEU A 149 -7.14 -14.65 13.04
N GLY A 150 -7.06 -13.96 14.17
CA GLY A 150 -6.07 -14.21 15.22
C GLY A 150 -6.16 -15.62 15.87
N ASP A 151 -7.31 -16.33 15.76
CA ASP A 151 -7.47 -17.70 16.23
C ASP A 151 -6.87 -18.73 15.25
N LEU A 152 -6.65 -18.34 14.00
CA LEU A 152 -6.23 -19.18 12.88
C LEU A 152 -4.82 -18.91 12.40
N ALA A 153 -4.43 -17.64 12.44
CA ALA A 153 -3.25 -17.12 11.78
C ALA A 153 -2.44 -16.24 12.71
N ARG A 154 -1.15 -16.17 12.44
CA ARG A 154 -0.28 -15.17 13.04
C ARG A 154 -0.25 -13.95 12.14
N VAL A 155 -0.60 -12.81 12.68
CA VAL A 155 -0.51 -11.52 11.99
C VAL A 155 0.79 -10.85 12.40
N ILE A 156 1.60 -10.51 11.41
CA ILE A 156 2.90 -9.85 11.61
C ILE A 156 2.84 -8.51 10.87
N ASP A 157 2.97 -7.44 11.65
CA ASP A 157 3.08 -6.09 11.13
C ASP A 157 4.56 -5.77 10.93
N GLY A 158 4.94 -5.38 9.74
CA GLY A 158 6.32 -5.17 9.34
C GLY A 158 6.47 -4.27 8.11
N PHE A 159 7.58 -4.46 7.44
CA PHE A 159 7.92 -3.75 6.21
C PHE A 159 8.28 -4.76 5.14
N GLU A 160 8.05 -4.37 3.88
CA GLU A 160 8.47 -5.16 2.73
C GLU A 160 9.98 -5.45 2.80
N ASP A 161 10.35 -6.71 2.56
CA ASP A 161 11.75 -7.10 2.44
C ASP A 161 12.35 -6.52 1.14
N PHE A 162 12.89 -5.32 1.23
CA PHE A 162 13.62 -4.68 0.14
C PHE A 162 14.99 -4.26 0.64
N GLU A 163 16.05 -4.78 0.03
CA GLU A 163 17.41 -4.34 0.30
C GLU A 163 17.66 -2.94 -0.32
N VAL A 164 17.13 -1.91 0.28
CA VAL A 164 17.58 -0.54 0.02
C VAL A 164 18.09 0.03 1.34
N SER A 165 19.33 -0.25 1.67
CA SER A 165 20.03 0.47 2.71
C SER A 165 20.67 1.72 2.10
N ALA A 166 20.13 2.89 2.35
CA ALA A 166 20.85 4.13 2.15
C ALA A 166 21.71 4.37 3.37
N SER A 167 23.01 4.11 3.26
CA SER A 167 24.00 4.45 4.26
C SER A 167 24.57 5.83 3.92
N ALA A 168 24.39 6.79 4.81
CA ALA A 168 25.11 8.05 4.78
C ALA A 168 26.35 7.89 5.67
N ASP A 169 27.45 7.44 5.09
CA ASP A 169 28.76 7.53 5.71
C ASP A 169 29.28 8.96 5.56
N GLY A 170 29.49 9.62 6.71
CA GLY A 170 30.12 10.94 6.81
C GLY A 170 31.62 10.90 6.56
#